data_266d9a063454a92c63abdde88e7495fd
#
_entry.id   266d9a063454a92c63abdde88e7495fd
#
_cell.length_a   1.000
_cell.length_b   1.000
_cell.length_c   1.000
_cell.angle_alpha   90.00
_cell.angle_beta   90.00
_cell.angle_gamma   90.00
#
_symmetry.space_group_name_H-M   'P 1'
#
loop_
_entity.id
_entity.type
_entity.pdbx_description
1 polymer ?
#
loop_
_entity_poly.entity_id
_entity_poly.type
_entity_poly.pdbx_seq_one_letter_code
_entity_poly.pdbx_strand_id
1 'polypeptide(L)'
;MKVLSLNFLTCAVKTCKTQSESYPLHPKDAELVQDDIELNEDFLVNLLPRIDWTALSTTATELGFPALPAAPPTPEALRSDAKTLRDLHGLLLETQMVEGKLVCAVCGHEYAVREGIANFLLPSLIFMGTPFKLVCSLSHWPQTPGDRIRTVCY
;
A
#
# COMPACT_ATOMS: atom_id res chain seq x y z
N MET A 1 2.65 -9.85 4.33
CA MET A 1 3.57 -8.96 3.56
C MET A 1 4.19 -7.95 4.50
N LYS A 2 5.51 -7.84 4.54
CA LYS A 2 6.19 -6.90 5.46
C LYS A 2 6.00 -5.45 5.04
N VAL A 3 5.94 -4.54 6.02
CA VAL A 3 5.81 -3.10 5.76
C VAL A 3 6.93 -2.58 4.86
N LEU A 4 8.13 -3.12 5.00
CA LEU A 4 9.25 -2.85 4.09
C LEU A 4 8.88 -3.02 2.62
N SER A 5 8.11 -4.05 2.27
CA SER A 5 7.73 -4.33 0.88
C SER A 5 6.86 -3.23 0.28
N LEU A 6 6.04 -2.53 1.10
CA LEU A 6 5.20 -1.42 0.64
C LEU A 6 6.02 -0.28 0.05
N ASN A 7 7.24 -0.09 0.55
CA ASN A 7 8.16 0.95 0.06
C ASN A 7 8.68 0.71 -1.37
N PHE A 8 8.47 -0.46 -1.93
CA PHE A 8 8.92 -0.83 -3.28
C PHE A 8 7.77 -1.12 -4.24
N LEU A 9 6.53 -1.08 -3.75
CA LEU A 9 5.36 -1.41 -4.56
C LEU A 9 4.79 -0.14 -5.23
N THR A 10 4.59 -0.25 -6.54
CA THR A 10 4.00 0.81 -7.37
C THR A 10 2.73 0.30 -8.05
N CYS A 11 1.90 1.23 -8.51
CA CYS A 11 0.69 0.88 -9.25
C CYS A 11 1.02 0.09 -10.52
N ALA A 12 0.31 -1.03 -10.75
CA ALA A 12 0.50 -1.90 -11.92
C ALA A 12 -0.15 -1.33 -13.20
N VAL A 13 -1.06 -0.35 -13.07
CA VAL A 13 -1.73 0.29 -14.21
C VAL A 13 -0.73 1.10 -15.02
N LYS A 14 -0.64 0.84 -16.33
CA LYS A 14 0.37 1.44 -17.21
C LYS A 14 0.37 2.98 -17.20
N THR A 15 -0.82 3.59 -17.20
CA THR A 15 -0.98 5.05 -17.18
C THR A 15 -0.50 5.69 -15.88
N CYS A 16 -0.51 4.95 -14.77
CA CYS A 16 -0.04 5.44 -13.47
C CYS A 16 1.48 5.40 -13.34
N LYS A 17 2.16 4.48 -14.05
CA LYS A 17 3.64 4.34 -13.94
C LYS A 17 4.42 5.58 -14.32
N THR A 18 3.82 6.48 -15.10
CA THR A 18 4.43 7.75 -15.52
C THR A 18 4.15 8.89 -14.56
N GLN A 19 3.32 8.67 -13.54
CA GLN A 19 2.91 9.68 -12.59
C GLN A 19 3.55 9.45 -11.23
N SER A 20 4.24 10.44 -10.70
CA SER A 20 4.90 10.37 -9.38
C SER A 20 3.92 10.11 -8.23
N GLU A 21 2.70 10.62 -8.35
CA GLU A 21 1.64 10.49 -7.35
C GLU A 21 1.05 9.06 -7.25
N SER A 22 1.42 8.17 -8.17
CA SER A 22 1.03 6.76 -8.10
C SER A 22 1.83 5.94 -7.09
N TYR A 23 2.80 6.55 -6.46
CA TYR A 23 3.67 6.01 -5.44
C TYR A 23 3.77 6.98 -4.24
N PRO A 24 3.72 6.48 -3.01
CA PRO A 24 3.49 5.09 -2.60
C PRO A 24 2.04 4.63 -2.78
N LEU A 25 1.80 3.32 -2.66
CA LEU A 25 0.45 2.79 -2.54
C LEU A 25 -0.03 2.96 -1.09
N HIS A 26 -1.28 3.37 -0.93
CA HIS A 26 -1.87 3.68 0.37
C HIS A 26 -2.55 2.44 0.97
N PRO A 27 -2.09 1.93 2.12
CA PRO A 27 -2.75 0.83 2.81
C PRO A 27 -4.09 1.29 3.40
N LYS A 28 -5.13 0.48 3.22
CA LYS A 28 -6.46 0.67 3.83
C LYS A 28 -6.96 -0.63 4.44
N ASP A 29 -7.69 -0.51 5.53
CA ASP A 29 -8.28 -1.65 6.24
C ASP A 29 -7.23 -2.73 6.55
N ALA A 30 -6.02 -2.30 6.94
CA ALA A 30 -4.87 -3.17 7.12
C ALA A 30 -4.93 -3.90 8.46
N GLU A 31 -4.94 -5.22 8.40
CA GLU A 31 -4.70 -6.07 9.57
C GLU A 31 -3.19 -6.34 9.68
N LEU A 32 -2.61 -5.92 10.82
CA LEU A 32 -1.18 -6.01 11.06
C LEU A 32 -0.89 -7.11 12.09
N VAL A 33 0.14 -7.89 11.82
CA VAL A 33 0.68 -8.89 12.74
C VAL A 33 2.16 -8.59 12.95
N GLN A 34 2.64 -8.77 14.17
CA GLN A 34 4.05 -8.65 14.51
C GLN A 34 4.67 -10.02 14.66
N ASP A 35 5.80 -10.22 13.98
CA ASP A 35 6.67 -11.38 14.13
C ASP A 35 7.89 -10.96 14.94
N ASP A 36 8.31 -11.81 15.86
CA ASP A 36 9.58 -11.60 16.57
C ASP A 36 10.75 -12.04 15.69
N ILE A 37 11.55 -11.07 15.25
CA ILE A 37 12.69 -11.29 14.35
C ILE A 37 13.95 -10.78 15.02
N GLU A 38 15.02 -11.57 14.97
CA GLU A 38 16.31 -11.19 15.51
C GLU A 38 16.83 -9.87 14.90
N LEU A 39 17.24 -8.95 15.76
CA LEU A 39 17.76 -7.64 15.36
C LEU A 39 19.06 -7.77 14.58
N ASN A 40 19.05 -7.28 13.34
CA ASN A 40 20.24 -7.21 12.50
C ASN A 40 20.54 -5.73 12.14
N GLU A 41 21.46 -5.13 12.86
CA GLU A 41 21.86 -3.72 12.69
C GLU A 41 22.46 -3.44 11.32
N ASP A 42 23.38 -4.30 10.87
CA ASP A 42 24.06 -4.11 9.60
C ASP A 42 23.11 -4.21 8.41
N PHE A 43 22.10 -5.07 8.52
CA PHE A 43 21.05 -5.16 7.51
C PHE A 43 20.26 -3.85 7.39
N LEU A 44 19.83 -3.26 8.52
CA LEU A 44 19.11 -2.00 8.55
C LEU A 44 19.93 -0.84 8.01
N VAL A 45 21.20 -0.74 8.43
CA VAL A 45 22.13 0.29 7.96
C VAL A 45 22.31 0.23 6.44
N ASN A 46 22.44 -0.97 5.88
CA ASN A 46 22.57 -1.17 4.43
C ASN A 46 21.25 -0.97 3.65
N LEU A 47 20.13 -1.10 4.33
CA LEU A 47 18.80 -0.94 3.75
C LEU A 47 18.38 0.53 3.62
N LEU A 48 18.74 1.38 4.59
CA LEU A 48 18.36 2.79 4.65
C LEU A 48 18.56 3.57 3.35
N PRO A 49 19.71 3.46 2.63
CA PRO A 49 19.92 4.19 1.39
C PRO A 49 18.99 3.78 0.25
N ARG A 50 18.29 2.65 0.38
CA ARG A 50 17.38 2.10 -0.63
C ARG A 50 15.92 2.40 -0.35
N ILE A 51 15.61 2.90 0.84
CA ILE A 51 14.25 3.23 1.27
C ILE A 51 13.94 4.66 0.87
N ASP A 52 12.78 4.85 0.25
CA ASP A 52 12.19 6.17 0.13
C ASP A 52 11.59 6.57 1.49
N TRP A 53 12.25 7.50 2.16
CA TRP A 53 11.89 7.92 3.50
C TRP A 53 10.52 8.62 3.57
N THR A 54 10.18 9.39 2.52
CA THR A 54 8.90 10.10 2.44
C THR A 54 7.75 9.11 2.29
N ALA A 55 7.91 8.12 1.43
CA ALA A 55 6.93 7.06 1.24
C ALA A 55 6.77 6.21 2.51
N LEU A 56 7.88 5.88 3.20
CA LEU A 56 7.84 5.15 4.46
C LEU A 56 7.10 5.94 5.55
N SER A 57 7.36 7.24 5.68
CA SER A 57 6.72 8.10 6.67
C SER A 57 5.20 8.19 6.44
N THR A 58 4.78 8.33 5.18
CA THR A 58 3.36 8.34 4.79
C THR A 58 2.70 7.02 5.16
N THR A 59 3.28 5.90 4.73
CA THR A 59 2.75 4.55 4.99
C THR A 59 2.70 4.23 6.48
N ALA A 60 3.74 4.59 7.25
CA ALA A 60 3.76 4.38 8.70
C ALA A 60 2.64 5.16 9.40
N THR A 61 2.40 6.41 8.99
CA THR A 61 1.32 7.24 9.53
C THR A 61 -0.05 6.65 9.22
N GLU A 62 -0.26 6.17 8.00
CA GLU A 62 -1.52 5.53 7.58
C GLU A 62 -1.79 4.20 8.29
N LEU A 63 -0.75 3.47 8.65
CA LEU A 63 -0.84 2.25 9.44
C LEU A 63 -0.99 2.52 10.96
N GLY A 64 -0.97 3.79 11.39
CA GLY A 64 -1.16 4.19 12.79
C GLY A 64 0.10 4.14 13.64
N PHE A 65 1.28 4.04 13.04
CA PHE A 65 2.55 4.14 13.75
C PHE A 65 2.87 5.59 14.12
N PRO A 66 3.68 5.81 15.19
CA PRO A 66 4.15 7.14 15.54
C PRO A 66 4.90 7.78 14.37
N ALA A 67 4.79 9.10 14.25
CA ALA A 67 5.45 9.85 13.19
C ALA A 67 6.96 9.64 13.21
N LEU A 68 7.50 9.25 12.07
CA LEU A 68 8.93 9.12 11.87
C LEU A 68 9.60 10.51 11.82
N PRO A 69 10.89 10.62 12.14
CA PRO A 69 11.61 11.88 12.00
C PRO A 69 11.57 12.39 10.55
N ALA A 70 11.58 13.71 10.38
CA ALA A 70 11.45 14.35 9.08
C ALA A 70 12.58 13.99 8.09
N ALA A 71 13.75 13.61 8.59
CA ALA A 71 14.89 13.18 7.79
C ALA A 71 15.29 11.73 8.14
N PRO A 72 15.79 10.96 7.18
CA PRO A 72 16.31 9.63 7.46
C PRO A 72 17.50 9.73 8.42
N PRO A 73 17.59 8.86 9.43
CA PRO A 73 18.74 8.83 10.33
C PRO A 73 20.01 8.47 9.56
N THR A 74 21.13 9.09 9.91
CA THR A 74 22.41 8.68 9.33
C THR A 74 22.79 7.28 9.86
N PRO A 75 23.58 6.51 9.12
CA PRO A 75 24.04 5.19 9.57
C PRO A 75 24.74 5.21 10.94
N GLU A 76 25.46 6.30 11.22
CA GLU A 76 26.17 6.50 12.49
C GLU A 76 25.20 6.83 13.63
N ALA A 77 24.20 7.69 13.36
CA ALA A 77 23.17 8.02 14.33
C ALA A 77 22.32 6.79 14.67
N LEU A 78 22.01 5.95 13.66
CA LEU A 78 21.24 4.72 13.87
C LEU A 78 21.98 3.72 14.78
N ARG A 79 23.31 3.60 14.65
CA ARG A 79 24.12 2.74 15.51
C ARG A 79 24.25 3.30 16.95
N SER A 80 24.16 4.61 17.11
CA SER A 80 24.26 5.26 18.42
C SER A 80 22.95 5.22 19.19
N ASP A 81 21.82 5.23 18.49
CA ASP A 81 20.48 5.26 19.09
C ASP A 81 19.77 3.91 18.97
N ALA A 82 20.01 3.08 19.98
CA ALA A 82 19.41 1.74 20.06
C ALA A 82 17.86 1.77 20.09
N LYS A 83 17.24 2.87 20.48
CA LYS A 83 15.78 3.00 20.46
C LYS A 83 15.28 3.16 19.04
N THR A 84 15.79 4.15 18.32
CA THR A 84 15.42 4.38 16.90
C THR A 84 15.71 3.15 16.05
N LEU A 85 16.80 2.43 16.32
CA LEU A 85 17.13 1.19 15.64
C LEU A 85 16.05 0.12 15.83
N ARG A 86 15.60 -0.10 17.08
CA ARG A 86 14.55 -1.07 17.41
C ARG A 86 13.19 -0.66 16.82
N ASP A 87 12.84 0.62 16.93
CA ASP A 87 11.58 1.13 16.39
C ASP A 87 11.50 0.94 14.86
N LEU A 88 12.60 1.21 14.16
CA LEU A 88 12.68 0.97 12.71
C LEU A 88 12.71 -0.52 12.36
N HIS A 89 13.40 -1.34 13.17
CA HIS A 89 13.40 -2.78 12.99
C HIS A 89 11.98 -3.34 13.13
N GLY A 90 11.29 -2.98 14.20
CA GLY A 90 9.91 -3.39 14.47
C GLY A 90 8.96 -2.98 13.34
N LEU A 91 9.06 -1.74 12.85
CA LEU A 91 8.24 -1.26 11.76
C LEU A 91 8.51 -1.99 10.44
N LEU A 92 9.78 -2.13 10.05
CA LEU A 92 10.15 -2.60 8.71
C LEU A 92 10.14 -4.11 8.57
N LEU A 93 10.61 -4.82 9.61
CA LEU A 93 10.89 -6.25 9.54
C LEU A 93 9.93 -7.11 10.37
N GLU A 94 9.51 -6.65 11.54
CA GLU A 94 8.61 -7.42 12.41
C GLU A 94 7.16 -7.23 12.00
N THR A 95 6.77 -6.01 11.57
CA THR A 95 5.39 -5.73 11.20
C THR A 95 5.09 -6.21 9.79
N GLN A 96 4.02 -6.99 9.68
CA GLN A 96 3.50 -7.43 8.39
C GLN A 96 1.99 -7.23 8.30
N MET A 97 1.57 -6.84 7.10
CA MET A 97 0.17 -6.76 6.71
C MET A 97 -0.31 -8.12 6.21
N VAL A 98 -1.30 -8.69 6.89
CA VAL A 98 -1.87 -9.99 6.56
C VAL A 98 -3.09 -9.83 5.66
N GLU A 99 -4.01 -8.96 6.04
CA GLU A 99 -5.22 -8.65 5.28
C GLU A 99 -5.33 -7.15 5.05
N GLY A 100 -6.05 -6.76 3.99
CA GLY A 100 -6.36 -5.37 3.68
C GLY A 100 -6.30 -5.06 2.20
N LYS A 101 -6.05 -3.78 1.87
CA LYS A 101 -6.00 -3.28 0.50
C LYS A 101 -4.89 -2.25 0.34
N LEU A 102 -4.31 -2.20 -0.85
CA LEU A 102 -3.42 -1.13 -1.27
C LEU A 102 -4.11 -0.31 -2.35
N VAL A 103 -4.21 0.99 -2.16
CA VAL A 103 -4.97 1.89 -3.05
C VAL A 103 -4.00 2.84 -3.75
N CYS A 104 -4.15 2.98 -5.06
CA CYS A 104 -3.41 3.98 -5.83
C CYS A 104 -4.10 5.34 -5.73
N ALA A 105 -3.38 6.40 -5.35
CA ALA A 105 -3.93 7.76 -5.26
C ALA A 105 -4.42 8.31 -6.61
N VAL A 106 -3.80 7.89 -7.71
CA VAL A 106 -4.09 8.41 -9.06
C VAL A 106 -5.31 7.75 -9.70
N CYS A 107 -5.34 6.42 -9.77
CA CYS A 107 -6.42 5.71 -10.45
C CYS A 107 -7.48 5.14 -9.52
N GLY A 108 -7.25 5.18 -8.20
CA GLY A 108 -8.16 4.61 -7.22
C GLY A 108 -8.26 3.08 -7.25
N HIS A 109 -7.39 2.40 -8.03
CA HIS A 109 -7.42 0.95 -8.09
C HIS A 109 -6.99 0.34 -6.76
N GLU A 110 -7.77 -0.65 -6.31
CA GLU A 110 -7.53 -1.37 -5.05
C GLU A 110 -6.89 -2.73 -5.33
N TYR A 111 -5.75 -2.96 -4.71
CA TYR A 111 -5.04 -4.25 -4.74
C TYR A 111 -5.33 -4.98 -3.43
N ALA A 112 -6.09 -6.05 -3.48
CA ALA A 112 -6.40 -6.86 -2.29
C ALA A 112 -5.13 -7.53 -1.77
N VAL A 113 -4.93 -7.46 -0.45
CA VAL A 113 -3.92 -8.23 0.27
C VAL A 113 -4.65 -9.32 1.04
N ARG A 114 -4.25 -10.57 0.87
CA ARG A 114 -4.79 -11.73 1.58
C ARG A 114 -3.66 -12.64 2.00
N GLU A 115 -3.68 -13.09 3.23
CA GLU A 115 -2.63 -13.96 3.79
C GLU A 115 -1.20 -13.39 3.57
N GLY A 116 -1.08 -12.06 3.64
CA GLY A 116 0.19 -11.38 3.39
C GLY A 116 0.64 -11.31 1.94
N ILE A 117 -0.23 -11.64 0.97
CA ILE A 117 0.06 -11.60 -0.46
C ILE A 117 -0.78 -10.53 -1.15
N ALA A 118 -0.12 -9.54 -1.75
CA ALA A 118 -0.79 -8.52 -2.52
C ALA A 118 -1.08 -9.00 -3.96
N ASN A 119 -2.33 -8.90 -4.39
CA ASN A 119 -2.75 -9.30 -5.72
C ASN A 119 -2.67 -8.12 -6.69
N PHE A 120 -1.65 -8.13 -7.56
CA PHE A 120 -1.44 -7.12 -8.61
C PHE A 120 -2.01 -7.51 -9.98
N LEU A 121 -2.85 -8.54 -10.05
CA LEU A 121 -3.51 -8.92 -11.29
C LEU A 121 -4.57 -7.87 -11.65
N LEU A 122 -4.42 -7.27 -12.83
CA LEU A 122 -5.37 -6.31 -13.36
C LEU A 122 -6.43 -7.03 -14.19
N PRO A 123 -7.72 -6.66 -14.06
CA PRO A 123 -8.75 -7.10 -15.01
C PRO A 123 -8.35 -6.70 -16.43
N SER A 124 -8.66 -7.54 -17.42
CA SER A 124 -8.27 -7.34 -18.83
C SER A 124 -8.68 -5.98 -19.39
N LEU A 125 -9.77 -5.40 -18.90
CA LEU A 125 -10.29 -4.09 -19.31
C LEU A 125 -9.41 -2.91 -18.86
N ILE A 126 -8.75 -3.01 -17.72
CA ILE A 126 -7.85 -1.95 -17.21
C ILE A 126 -6.51 -1.95 -17.96
N PHE A 127 -6.14 -3.08 -18.54
CA PHE A 127 -4.89 -3.21 -19.30
C PHE A 127 -4.89 -2.36 -20.60
N MET A 128 -6.07 -2.01 -21.12
CA MET A 128 -6.23 -1.22 -22.36
C MET A 128 -6.25 0.31 -22.15
N GLY A 129 -6.02 0.81 -20.93
CA GLY A 129 -5.78 2.24 -20.70
C GLY A 129 -7.00 3.15 -20.76
N THR A 130 -8.21 2.63 -20.73
CA THR A 130 -9.42 3.46 -20.62
C THR A 130 -9.73 3.75 -19.15
N PRO A 131 -9.89 5.02 -18.73
CA PRO A 131 -10.34 5.35 -17.40
C PRO A 131 -11.83 4.97 -17.28
N PHE A 132 -12.08 3.78 -16.73
CA PHE A 132 -13.47 3.34 -16.51
C PHE A 132 -13.99 3.93 -15.21
N LYS A 133 -14.48 5.16 -15.28
CA LYS A 133 -15.40 5.70 -14.29
C LYS A 133 -16.79 5.15 -14.60
N LEU A 134 -17.07 3.90 -14.21
CA LEU A 134 -18.45 3.43 -14.18
C LEU A 134 -19.11 4.04 -12.94
N VAL A 135 -19.62 5.25 -13.10
CA VAL A 135 -20.60 5.80 -12.16
C VAL A 135 -21.91 5.08 -12.50
N CYS A 136 -22.17 3.94 -11.86
CA CYS A 136 -23.53 3.43 -11.77
C CYS A 136 -24.35 4.42 -10.96
N SER A 137 -24.93 5.41 -11.63
CA SER A 137 -25.96 6.27 -11.06
C SER A 137 -27.21 5.41 -10.86
N LEU A 138 -27.42 4.95 -9.64
CA LEU A 138 -28.68 4.37 -9.19
C LEU A 138 -29.70 5.51 -9.01
N SER A 139 -30.23 5.99 -10.13
CA SER A 139 -31.40 6.85 -10.10
C SER A 139 -32.54 6.11 -10.83
N HIS A 140 -33.56 5.83 -10.05
CA HIS A 140 -34.85 5.28 -10.45
C HIS A 140 -35.03 3.77 -10.29
N TRP A 141 -35.60 3.43 -9.15
CA TRP A 141 -36.16 2.12 -8.86
C TRP A 141 -37.66 2.13 -9.27
N PRO A 142 -38.13 1.38 -10.27
CA PRO A 142 -39.54 1.21 -10.51
C PRO A 142 -40.09 0.11 -9.58
N GLN A 143 -41.06 0.48 -8.79
CA GLN A 143 -41.83 -0.44 -7.94
C GLN A 143 -42.97 -1.09 -8.75
N THR A 144 -42.69 -2.19 -9.44
CA THR A 144 -43.75 -3.11 -9.88
C THR A 144 -43.21 -4.53 -9.96
N PRO A 145 -43.97 -5.54 -9.45
CA PRO A 145 -43.52 -6.92 -9.46
C PRO A 145 -43.87 -7.57 -10.81
N GLY A 146 -42.89 -7.88 -11.62
CA GLY A 146 -43.13 -8.70 -12.82
C GLY A 146 -42.11 -8.64 -13.95
N ASP A 147 -41.18 -7.73 -14.02
CA ASP A 147 -40.27 -7.62 -15.15
C ASP A 147 -38.89 -8.25 -14.91
N ARG A 148 -38.55 -9.16 -15.81
CA ARG A 148 -37.22 -9.77 -15.87
C ARG A 148 -36.19 -8.74 -16.29
N ILE A 149 -35.24 -8.47 -15.41
CA ILE A 149 -34.14 -7.56 -15.65
C ILE A 149 -33.26 -8.11 -16.78
N ARG A 150 -33.27 -7.47 -17.94
CA ARG A 150 -32.20 -7.58 -18.93
C ARG A 150 -31.21 -6.46 -18.65
N THR A 151 -30.06 -6.80 -18.08
CA THR A 151 -28.93 -5.89 -17.96
C THR A 151 -28.32 -5.69 -19.35
N VAL A 152 -28.56 -4.54 -19.96
CA VAL A 152 -27.85 -4.13 -21.17
C VAL A 152 -26.73 -3.17 -20.73
N CYS A 153 -25.50 -3.64 -20.81
CA CYS A 153 -24.32 -2.79 -20.69
C CYS A 153 -23.93 -2.33 -22.11
N TYR A 154 -23.87 -1.00 -22.33
CA TYR A 154 -23.24 -0.38 -23.49
C TYR A 154 -21.83 0.09 -23.10
#